data_e70469afe6570f6306c2d1857194980d
#
_entry.id   e70469afe6570f6306c2d1857194980d
#
_cell.length_a   1.000
_cell.length_b   1.000
_cell.length_c   1.000
_cell.angle_alpha   90.00
_cell.angle_beta   90.00
_cell.angle_gamma   90.00
#
_symmetry.space_group_name_H-M   'P 1'
#
loop_
_entity.id
_entity.type
_entity.pdbx_description
1 polymer ?
#
loop_
_entity_poly.entity_id
_entity_poly.type
_entity_poly.pdbx_seq_one_letter_code
_entity_poly.pdbx_strand_id
1 'polypeptide(L)'
;SDEPSEEHKADYLKAKAVVEPYLPGCILRDALSSYDYYTEGLVKHPVVATNHITPFIENDVPDLWAYTCCGQCVDVGNRFLAMPSNRNRILGVQMWKYHITGFLHWGYNFWNSQLSKAVIDPFQVTDAGGAFPGGDGFSVYPGENGPLPSLRQKVFAMALYDMRALSLAEEKLGRESVLKLLGDGESLSLIHI
;
A
#
# COMPACT_ATOMS: atom_id res chain seq x y z
N SER A 1 9.84 -10.17 9.75
CA SER A 1 8.53 -10.64 10.24
C SER A 1 7.45 -9.96 9.40
N ASP A 2 6.46 -10.69 8.97
CA ASP A 2 5.36 -10.16 8.17
C ASP A 2 4.24 -9.71 9.12
N GLU A 3 3.89 -8.42 9.07
CA GLU A 3 2.85 -7.80 9.91
C GLU A 3 2.90 -8.25 11.39
N PRO A 4 3.98 -7.99 12.11
CA PRO A 4 4.17 -8.54 13.44
C PRO A 4 3.14 -8.00 14.44
N SER A 5 2.53 -8.90 15.22
CA SER A 5 1.62 -8.58 16.32
C SER A 5 2.39 -8.36 17.62
N GLU A 6 1.70 -7.89 18.67
CA GLU A 6 2.26 -7.69 20.01
C GLU A 6 3.00 -8.92 20.55
N GLU A 7 2.48 -10.11 20.32
CA GLU A 7 3.06 -11.37 20.75
C GLU A 7 4.41 -11.66 20.08
N HIS A 8 4.67 -11.06 18.92
CA HIS A 8 5.87 -11.30 18.12
C HIS A 8 7.01 -10.30 18.38
N LYS A 9 6.83 -9.31 19.27
CA LYS A 9 7.84 -8.25 19.53
C LYS A 9 9.22 -8.83 19.86
N ALA A 10 9.28 -9.84 20.73
CA ALA A 10 10.55 -10.45 21.12
C ALA A 10 11.27 -11.13 19.96
N ASP A 11 10.54 -11.82 19.09
CA ASP A 11 11.11 -12.51 17.94
C ASP A 11 11.46 -11.51 16.82
N TYR A 12 10.67 -10.45 16.65
CA TYR A 12 11.01 -9.33 15.79
C TYR A 12 12.35 -8.70 16.17
N LEU A 13 12.57 -8.38 17.46
CA LEU A 13 13.82 -7.81 17.95
C LEU A 13 15.01 -8.73 17.70
N LYS A 14 14.85 -10.04 17.92
CA LYS A 14 15.91 -11.03 17.63
C LYS A 14 16.27 -11.04 16.14
N ALA A 15 15.25 -11.09 15.27
CA ALA A 15 15.47 -11.08 13.82
C ALA A 15 16.15 -9.77 13.36
N LYS A 16 15.69 -8.64 13.86
CA LYS A 16 16.27 -7.32 13.57
C LYS A 16 17.73 -7.24 14.01
N ALA A 17 18.07 -7.69 15.21
CA ALA A 17 19.44 -7.70 15.73
C ALA A 17 20.41 -8.55 14.88
N VAL A 18 19.90 -9.58 14.21
CA VAL A 18 20.70 -10.40 13.28
C VAL A 18 20.94 -9.67 11.96
N VAL A 19 19.95 -8.95 11.46
CA VAL A 19 19.99 -8.35 10.09
C VAL A 19 20.67 -6.98 10.08
N GLU A 20 20.39 -6.11 11.04
CA GLU A 20 20.87 -4.72 11.06
C GLU A 20 22.39 -4.57 10.90
N PRO A 21 23.25 -5.39 11.55
CA PRO A 21 24.69 -5.26 11.42
C PRO A 21 25.24 -5.46 10.00
N TYR A 22 24.47 -6.15 9.14
CA TYR A 22 24.86 -6.43 7.76
C TYR A 22 24.34 -5.40 6.75
N LEU A 23 23.54 -4.43 7.22
CA LEU A 23 22.91 -3.41 6.38
C LEU A 23 23.25 -1.99 6.85
N PRO A 24 24.56 -1.64 7.00
CA PRO A 24 24.95 -0.32 7.48
C PRO A 24 24.49 0.77 6.49
N GLY A 25 23.79 1.77 7.01
CA GLY A 25 23.29 2.89 6.22
C GLY A 25 22.03 2.60 5.38
N CYS A 26 21.48 1.38 5.44
CA CYS A 26 20.21 1.06 4.80
C CYS A 26 19.02 1.50 5.65
N ILE A 27 17.99 2.03 4.99
CA ILE A 27 16.69 2.28 5.62
C ILE A 27 15.93 0.95 5.65
N LEU A 28 15.67 0.44 6.86
CA LEU A 28 14.81 -0.72 7.05
C LEU A 28 13.37 -0.26 7.18
N ARG A 29 12.51 -0.80 6.33
CA ARG A 29 11.07 -0.58 6.33
C ARG A 29 10.35 -1.89 6.60
N ASP A 30 9.35 -1.84 7.46
CA ASP A 30 8.54 -3.02 7.78
C ASP A 30 7.06 -2.73 7.62
N ALA A 31 6.33 -3.69 7.04
CA ALA A 31 4.89 -3.67 6.95
C ALA A 31 4.28 -3.99 8.31
N LEU A 32 3.38 -3.13 8.81
CA LEU A 32 2.77 -3.27 10.13
C LEU A 32 1.40 -2.63 10.22
N SER A 33 0.64 -3.07 11.22
CA SER A 33 -0.67 -2.50 11.57
C SER A 33 -0.68 -1.87 12.96
N SER A 34 0.27 -2.24 13.85
CA SER A 34 0.34 -1.74 15.23
C SER A 34 1.16 -0.45 15.32
N TYR A 35 0.55 0.61 15.88
CA TYR A 35 1.21 1.88 16.13
C TYR A 35 2.28 1.78 17.23
N ASP A 36 2.15 0.82 18.15
CA ASP A 36 3.08 0.63 19.27
C ASP A 36 4.50 0.25 18.80
N TYR A 37 4.60 -0.48 17.68
CA TYR A 37 5.91 -0.77 17.08
C TYR A 37 6.68 0.50 16.67
N TYR A 38 5.97 1.54 16.29
CA TYR A 38 6.58 2.83 15.99
C TYR A 38 6.90 3.61 17.26
N THR A 39 5.96 3.75 18.19
CA THR A 39 6.15 4.53 19.43
C THR A 39 7.22 3.96 20.36
N GLU A 40 7.36 2.63 20.37
CA GLU A 40 8.43 1.95 21.10
C GLU A 40 9.79 1.95 20.36
N GLY A 41 9.86 2.53 19.16
CA GLY A 41 11.08 2.64 18.38
C GLY A 41 11.55 1.34 17.73
N LEU A 42 10.70 0.31 17.69
CA LEU A 42 11.01 -0.97 17.06
C LEU A 42 11.09 -0.82 15.53
N VAL A 43 10.18 -0.04 14.93
CA VAL A 43 10.17 0.31 13.53
C VAL A 43 10.26 1.83 13.38
N LYS A 44 11.30 2.31 12.71
CA LYS A 44 11.54 3.74 12.50
C LYS A 44 10.90 4.27 11.21
N HIS A 45 10.79 3.44 10.20
CA HIS A 45 10.26 3.77 8.88
C HIS A 45 9.09 2.83 8.54
N PRO A 46 7.89 3.10 9.08
CA PRO A 46 6.76 2.21 8.97
C PRO A 46 6.16 2.21 7.55
N VAL A 47 5.73 1.02 7.12
CA VAL A 47 4.85 0.82 5.98
C VAL A 47 3.52 0.31 6.52
N VAL A 48 2.50 1.14 6.56
CA VAL A 48 1.29 0.89 7.38
C VAL A 48 0.12 0.44 6.51
N ALA A 49 -0.60 -0.58 6.98
CA ALA A 49 -1.86 -1.00 6.37
C ALA A 49 -2.86 0.16 6.35
N THR A 50 -3.48 0.44 5.19
CA THR A 50 -4.36 1.61 5.02
C THR A 50 -5.53 1.65 5.98
N ASN A 51 -6.05 0.51 6.44
CA ASN A 51 -7.10 0.42 7.44
C ASN A 51 -6.63 0.62 8.90
N HIS A 52 -5.31 0.74 9.14
CA HIS A 52 -4.71 0.99 10.45
C HIS A 52 -3.88 2.28 10.48
N ILE A 53 -3.91 3.08 9.42
CA ILE A 53 -2.99 4.21 9.23
C ILE A 53 -3.36 5.46 10.05
N THR A 54 -4.59 5.58 10.53
CA THR A 54 -5.10 6.77 11.21
C THR A 54 -4.20 7.27 12.36
N PRO A 55 -3.75 6.43 13.31
CA PRO A 55 -2.89 6.91 14.39
C PRO A 55 -1.54 7.49 13.90
N PHE A 56 -1.03 6.97 12.79
CA PHE A 56 0.23 7.46 12.21
C PHE A 56 0.05 8.83 11.54
N ILE A 57 -1.10 9.06 10.90
CA ILE A 57 -1.46 10.34 10.29
C ILE A 57 -1.72 11.39 11.36
N GLU A 58 -2.51 11.06 12.38
CA GLU A 58 -2.87 11.98 13.48
C GLU A 58 -1.67 12.45 14.31
N ASN A 59 -0.58 11.69 14.29
CA ASN A 59 0.67 12.02 14.97
C ASN A 59 1.78 12.46 14.02
N ASP A 60 1.46 12.85 12.80
CA ASP A 60 2.40 13.39 11.80
C ASP A 60 3.69 12.54 11.65
N VAL A 61 3.54 11.21 11.59
CA VAL A 61 4.69 10.30 11.47
C VAL A 61 5.45 10.61 10.17
N PRO A 62 6.74 10.99 10.25
CA PRO A 62 7.50 11.38 9.08
C PRO A 62 7.83 10.18 8.19
N ASP A 63 7.99 10.44 6.89
CA ASP A 63 8.37 9.41 5.89
C ASP A 63 7.45 8.18 5.91
N LEU A 64 6.15 8.42 6.18
CA LEU A 64 5.13 7.40 6.26
C LEU A 64 4.88 6.75 4.90
N TRP A 65 4.90 5.42 4.86
CA TRP A 65 4.44 4.63 3.73
C TRP A 65 3.15 3.91 4.07
N ALA A 66 2.37 3.63 3.03
CA ALA A 66 1.15 2.83 3.15
C ALA A 66 1.22 1.55 2.33
N TYR A 67 0.44 0.55 2.69
CA TYR A 67 0.24 -0.63 1.85
C TYR A 67 -1.22 -1.09 1.86
N THR A 68 -1.56 -1.85 0.83
CA THR A 68 -2.77 -2.66 0.77
C THR A 68 -2.42 -4.09 0.40
N CYS A 69 -3.19 -5.03 0.93
CA CYS A 69 -3.14 -6.45 0.58
C CYS A 69 -4.56 -7.05 0.60
N CYS A 70 -4.69 -8.34 0.72
CA CYS A 70 -5.98 -9.05 0.76
C CYS A 70 -6.91 -8.61 1.91
N GLY A 71 -6.35 -8.12 3.02
CA GLY A 71 -7.11 -7.68 4.20
C GLY A 71 -7.86 -6.36 4.02
N GLN A 72 -7.45 -5.50 3.10
CA GLN A 72 -8.08 -4.20 2.84
C GLN A 72 -9.17 -4.35 1.76
N CYS A 73 -10.29 -4.99 2.10
CA CYS A 73 -11.31 -5.40 1.13
C CYS A 73 -12.65 -4.67 1.22
N VAL A 74 -12.96 -3.94 2.31
CA VAL A 74 -14.28 -3.32 2.52
C VAL A 74 -14.22 -1.80 2.44
N ASP A 75 -13.64 -1.15 3.43
CA ASP A 75 -13.81 0.29 3.68
C ASP A 75 -12.67 1.16 3.11
N VAL A 76 -11.67 0.56 2.48
CA VAL A 76 -10.51 1.28 1.96
C VAL A 76 -10.30 1.06 0.47
N GLY A 77 -9.56 1.96 -0.15
CA GLY A 77 -9.13 1.84 -1.55
C GLY A 77 -8.24 0.61 -1.76
N ASN A 78 -8.52 -0.17 -2.80
CA ASN A 78 -7.69 -1.28 -3.24
C ASN A 78 -7.96 -1.57 -4.72
N ARG A 79 -7.35 -2.60 -5.30
CA ARG A 79 -7.35 -2.88 -6.74
C ARG A 79 -7.75 -4.30 -7.12
N PHE A 80 -8.64 -4.94 -6.36
CA PHE A 80 -9.18 -6.25 -6.74
C PHE A 80 -9.99 -6.17 -8.05
N LEU A 81 -10.13 -7.30 -8.75
CA LEU A 81 -10.92 -7.36 -9.97
C LEU A 81 -12.40 -6.98 -9.74
N ALA A 82 -12.94 -7.30 -8.57
CA ALA A 82 -14.32 -6.98 -8.20
C ALA A 82 -14.53 -5.52 -7.76
N MET A 83 -13.45 -4.75 -7.57
CA MET A 83 -13.57 -3.36 -7.14
C MET A 83 -13.69 -2.39 -8.32
N PRO A 84 -14.50 -1.34 -8.20
CA PRO A 84 -14.53 -0.29 -9.20
C PRO A 84 -13.19 0.47 -9.25
N SER A 85 -12.79 0.92 -10.44
CA SER A 85 -11.47 1.52 -10.68
C SER A 85 -11.20 2.78 -9.86
N ASN A 86 -12.22 3.53 -9.45
CA ASN A 86 -12.08 4.70 -8.59
C ASN A 86 -11.47 4.35 -7.22
N ARG A 87 -11.76 3.15 -6.68
CA ARG A 87 -11.15 2.68 -5.42
C ARG A 87 -9.64 2.47 -5.51
N ASN A 88 -9.13 2.19 -6.69
CA ASN A 88 -7.71 2.13 -6.97
C ASN A 88 -7.12 3.54 -7.20
N ARG A 89 -7.84 4.39 -7.96
CA ARG A 89 -7.38 5.72 -8.35
C ARG A 89 -7.28 6.71 -7.18
N ILE A 90 -8.19 6.60 -6.20
CA ILE A 90 -8.22 7.50 -5.04
C ILE A 90 -6.91 7.52 -4.24
N LEU A 91 -6.11 6.46 -4.32
CA LEU A 91 -4.85 6.35 -3.58
C LEU A 91 -3.92 7.55 -3.83
N GLY A 92 -3.85 8.08 -5.05
CA GLY A 92 -3.00 9.24 -5.34
C GLY A 92 -3.43 10.50 -4.60
N VAL A 93 -4.73 10.72 -4.49
CA VAL A 93 -5.30 11.84 -3.70
C VAL A 93 -5.02 11.63 -2.21
N GLN A 94 -5.20 10.42 -1.71
CA GLN A 94 -4.94 10.06 -0.32
C GLN A 94 -3.46 10.23 0.05
N MET A 95 -2.54 9.77 -0.79
CA MET A 95 -1.11 9.95 -0.59
C MET A 95 -0.74 11.44 -0.49
N TRP A 96 -1.24 12.28 -1.40
CA TRP A 96 -1.01 13.70 -1.34
C TRP A 96 -1.64 14.33 -0.09
N LYS A 97 -2.91 14.01 0.20
CA LYS A 97 -3.67 14.60 1.31
C LYS A 97 -3.02 14.34 2.66
N TYR A 98 -2.50 13.13 2.88
CA TYR A 98 -1.97 12.68 4.16
C TYR A 98 -0.43 12.60 4.21
N HIS A 99 0.26 13.23 3.27
CA HIS A 99 1.73 13.24 3.20
C HIS A 99 2.37 11.85 3.21
N ILE A 100 1.69 10.85 2.62
CA ILE A 100 2.22 9.50 2.47
C ILE A 100 3.26 9.51 1.34
N THR A 101 4.51 9.21 1.68
CA THR A 101 5.66 9.34 0.77
C THR A 101 5.93 8.11 -0.08
N GLY A 102 5.34 6.98 0.27
CA GLY A 102 5.52 5.75 -0.48
C GLY A 102 4.35 4.78 -0.34
N PHE A 103 4.27 3.87 -1.29
CA PHE A 103 3.25 2.84 -1.33
C PHE A 103 3.85 1.48 -1.66
N LEU A 104 3.45 0.47 -0.93
CA LEU A 104 3.84 -0.92 -1.12
C LEU A 104 2.60 -1.77 -1.45
N HIS A 105 2.77 -2.71 -2.35
CA HIS A 105 1.87 -3.84 -2.53
C HIS A 105 2.71 -5.11 -2.70
N TRP A 106 2.34 -6.16 -2.00
CA TRP A 106 3.11 -7.41 -1.96
C TRP A 106 3.16 -8.13 -3.32
N GLY A 107 2.07 -8.06 -4.09
CA GLY A 107 1.89 -8.77 -5.33
C GLY A 107 1.91 -7.84 -6.55
N TYR A 108 2.93 -7.98 -7.41
CA TYR A 108 3.01 -7.32 -8.72
C TYR A 108 2.78 -8.30 -9.86
N ASN A 109 3.43 -9.45 -9.79
CA ASN A 109 3.42 -10.54 -10.77
C ASN A 109 3.46 -11.91 -10.08
N PHE A 110 2.77 -12.06 -8.97
CA PHE A 110 2.68 -13.32 -8.25
C PHE A 110 1.74 -14.28 -8.99
N TRP A 111 2.29 -14.99 -9.97
CA TRP A 111 1.57 -15.98 -10.79
C TRP A 111 1.75 -17.38 -10.22
N ASN A 112 1.46 -17.50 -8.94
CA ASN A 112 1.59 -18.74 -8.19
C ASN A 112 0.34 -18.98 -7.34
N SER A 113 0.11 -20.25 -7.01
CA SER A 113 -0.79 -20.61 -5.91
C SER A 113 -0.22 -20.16 -4.56
N GLN A 114 -1.05 -20.11 -3.54
CA GLN A 114 -0.62 -19.80 -2.18
C GLN A 114 0.62 -20.61 -1.79
N LEU A 115 1.56 -19.97 -1.07
CA LEU A 115 2.84 -20.52 -0.68
C LEU A 115 3.74 -20.97 -1.86
N SER A 116 3.48 -20.45 -3.06
CA SER A 116 4.22 -20.77 -4.28
C SER A 116 4.32 -22.26 -4.59
N LYS A 117 3.30 -23.03 -4.25
CA LYS A 117 3.26 -24.50 -4.46
C LYS A 117 3.19 -24.90 -5.94
N ALA A 118 2.58 -24.07 -6.76
CA ALA A 118 2.46 -24.29 -8.20
C ALA A 118 2.37 -22.96 -8.95
N VAL A 119 2.90 -22.93 -10.17
CA VAL A 119 2.66 -21.83 -11.11
C VAL A 119 1.22 -21.92 -11.59
N ILE A 120 0.53 -20.79 -11.68
CA ILE A 120 -0.83 -20.67 -12.21
C ILE A 120 -0.84 -19.85 -13.49
N ASP A 121 -1.85 -20.10 -14.33
CA ASP A 121 -2.17 -19.20 -15.43
C ASP A 121 -3.04 -18.05 -14.91
N PRO A 122 -2.53 -16.79 -14.82
CA PRO A 122 -3.29 -15.68 -14.27
C PRO A 122 -4.48 -15.25 -15.13
N PHE A 123 -4.58 -15.74 -16.37
CA PHE A 123 -5.77 -15.54 -17.21
C PHE A 123 -6.93 -16.48 -16.84
N GLN A 124 -6.64 -17.59 -16.15
CA GLN A 124 -7.64 -18.59 -15.73
C GLN A 124 -7.86 -18.57 -14.21
N VAL A 125 -6.80 -18.37 -13.42
CA VAL A 125 -6.82 -18.41 -11.96
C VAL A 125 -6.37 -17.04 -11.43
N THR A 126 -7.31 -16.28 -10.89
CA THR A 126 -7.05 -14.88 -10.52
C THR A 126 -6.80 -14.66 -9.02
N ASP A 127 -6.98 -15.70 -8.20
CA ASP A 127 -7.11 -15.67 -6.74
C ASP A 127 -6.07 -16.57 -6.02
N ALA A 128 -4.99 -16.92 -6.71
CA ALA A 128 -3.95 -17.83 -6.21
C ALA A 128 -4.49 -19.21 -5.74
N GLY A 129 -5.54 -19.71 -6.41
CA GLY A 129 -6.17 -20.96 -6.06
C GLY A 129 -7.15 -20.86 -4.88
N GLY A 130 -7.84 -19.75 -4.75
CA GLY A 130 -8.84 -19.49 -3.70
C GLY A 130 -8.26 -18.90 -2.41
N ALA A 131 -6.98 -18.45 -2.42
CA ALA A 131 -6.32 -17.95 -1.21
C ALA A 131 -6.48 -16.45 -1.01
N PHE A 132 -6.64 -15.67 -2.10
CA PHE A 132 -6.69 -14.21 -2.07
C PHE A 132 -7.85 -13.68 -2.92
N PRO A 133 -8.31 -12.45 -2.69
CA PRO A 133 -9.25 -11.80 -3.60
C PRO A 133 -8.70 -11.76 -5.04
N GLY A 134 -9.58 -11.93 -6.02
CA GLY A 134 -9.19 -11.97 -7.43
C GLY A 134 -8.37 -10.74 -7.84
N GLY A 135 -7.18 -10.97 -8.38
CA GLY A 135 -6.25 -9.93 -8.82
C GLY A 135 -5.37 -9.31 -7.74
N ASP A 136 -5.46 -9.73 -6.49
CA ASP A 136 -4.60 -9.21 -5.42
C ASP A 136 -3.12 -9.53 -5.67
N GLY A 137 -2.80 -10.74 -6.07
CA GLY A 137 -1.42 -11.19 -6.27
C GLY A 137 -0.71 -10.58 -7.49
N PHE A 138 -1.41 -9.93 -8.42
CA PHE A 138 -0.78 -9.40 -9.62
C PHE A 138 -1.54 -8.24 -10.25
N SER A 139 -0.80 -7.33 -10.85
CA SER A 139 -1.33 -6.22 -11.67
C SER A 139 -0.81 -6.24 -13.12
N VAL A 140 0.07 -7.17 -13.43
CA VAL A 140 0.54 -7.46 -14.79
C VAL A 140 0.34 -8.93 -15.13
N TYR A 141 0.25 -9.23 -16.42
CA TYR A 141 0.07 -10.56 -16.96
C TYR A 141 1.27 -11.00 -17.77
N PRO A 142 1.57 -12.30 -17.88
CA PRO A 142 2.64 -12.78 -18.75
C PRO A 142 2.25 -12.55 -20.22
N GLY A 143 3.17 -12.02 -21.00
CA GLY A 143 3.02 -11.87 -22.43
C GLY A 143 4.26 -12.41 -23.17
N GLU A 144 4.11 -12.73 -24.43
CA GLU A 144 5.18 -13.31 -25.27
C GLU A 144 6.43 -12.41 -25.34
N ASN A 145 6.22 -11.08 -25.40
CA ASN A 145 7.30 -10.10 -25.55
C ASN A 145 7.50 -9.25 -24.28
N GLY A 146 7.08 -9.73 -23.13
CA GLY A 146 7.19 -9.04 -21.84
C GLY A 146 5.85 -8.90 -21.11
N PRO A 147 5.83 -8.22 -19.95
CA PRO A 147 4.63 -8.12 -19.13
C PRO A 147 3.55 -7.28 -19.80
N LEU A 148 2.31 -7.78 -19.76
CA LEU A 148 1.12 -7.06 -20.20
C LEU A 148 0.50 -6.30 -19.02
N PRO A 149 0.46 -4.97 -19.03
CA PRO A 149 -0.13 -4.20 -17.95
C PRO A 149 -1.66 -4.40 -17.93
N SER A 150 -2.22 -4.67 -16.77
CA SER A 150 -3.68 -4.68 -16.58
C SER A 150 -4.27 -3.28 -16.62
N LEU A 151 -5.61 -3.17 -16.77
CA LEU A 151 -6.31 -1.91 -16.58
C LEU A 151 -6.07 -1.34 -15.16
N ARG A 152 -6.00 -2.20 -14.13
CA ARG A 152 -5.71 -1.82 -12.75
C ARG A 152 -4.33 -1.16 -12.62
N GLN A 153 -3.31 -1.66 -13.31
CA GLN A 153 -1.98 -1.04 -13.37
C GLN A 153 -2.02 0.34 -14.05
N LYS A 154 -2.81 0.49 -15.11
CA LYS A 154 -3.02 1.79 -15.79
C LYS A 154 -3.71 2.80 -14.88
N VAL A 155 -4.76 2.38 -14.17
CA VAL A 155 -5.49 3.22 -13.21
C VAL A 155 -4.59 3.64 -12.04
N PHE A 156 -3.74 2.74 -11.54
CA PHE A 156 -2.76 3.09 -10.52
C PHE A 156 -1.74 4.13 -11.02
N ALA A 157 -1.28 4.02 -12.26
CA ALA A 157 -0.43 5.04 -12.86
C ALA A 157 -1.16 6.41 -12.94
N MET A 158 -2.47 6.42 -13.26
CA MET A 158 -3.27 7.65 -13.22
C MET A 158 -3.38 8.23 -11.80
N ALA A 159 -3.48 7.40 -10.77
CA ALA A 159 -3.44 7.87 -9.38
C ALA A 159 -2.15 8.64 -9.07
N LEU A 160 -1.01 8.17 -9.55
CA LEU A 160 0.27 8.87 -9.37
C LEU A 160 0.34 10.18 -10.16
N TYR A 161 -0.33 10.27 -11.31
CA TYR A 161 -0.48 11.55 -12.02
C TYR A 161 -1.39 12.52 -11.26
N ASP A 162 -2.49 12.05 -10.68
CA ASP A 162 -3.36 12.87 -9.83
C ASP A 162 -2.57 13.44 -8.63
N MET A 163 -1.78 12.62 -7.95
CA MET A 163 -0.90 13.05 -6.86
C MET A 163 0.06 14.17 -7.29
N ARG A 164 0.71 14.01 -8.45
CA ARG A 164 1.63 15.04 -9.00
C ARG A 164 0.89 16.32 -9.38
N ALA A 165 -0.30 16.22 -9.94
CA ALA A 165 -1.13 17.38 -10.29
C ALA A 165 -1.54 18.15 -9.02
N LEU A 166 -1.90 17.46 -7.94
CA LEU A 166 -2.22 18.06 -6.65
C LEU A 166 -1.00 18.75 -6.04
N SER A 167 0.19 18.15 -6.10
CA SER A 167 1.43 18.77 -5.65
C SER A 167 1.75 20.06 -6.43
N LEU A 168 1.58 20.05 -7.74
CA LEU A 168 1.75 21.25 -8.57
C LEU A 168 0.69 22.32 -8.27
N ALA A 169 -0.55 21.91 -8.01
CA ALA A 169 -1.61 22.84 -7.61
C ALA A 169 -1.30 23.48 -6.24
N GLU A 170 -0.81 22.69 -5.29
CA GLU A 170 -0.37 23.18 -3.98
C GLU A 170 0.74 24.25 -4.09
N GLU A 171 1.75 24.02 -4.93
CA GLU A 171 2.81 24.99 -5.20
C GLU A 171 2.27 26.34 -5.72
N LYS A 172 1.17 26.32 -6.48
CA LYS A 172 0.61 27.52 -7.13
C LYS A 172 -0.48 28.20 -6.33
N LEU A 173 -1.31 27.46 -5.62
CA LEU A 173 -2.54 27.94 -4.99
C LEU A 173 -2.49 27.86 -3.46
N GLY A 174 -1.49 27.18 -2.91
CA GLY A 174 -1.42 26.84 -1.49
C GLY A 174 -2.31 25.64 -1.13
N ARG A 175 -1.85 24.89 -0.13
CA ARG A 175 -2.48 23.63 0.32
C ARG A 175 -3.95 23.78 0.70
N GLU A 176 -4.27 24.82 1.49
CA GLU A 176 -5.66 25.06 1.93
C GLU A 176 -6.65 25.24 0.75
N SER A 177 -6.21 25.94 -0.29
CA SER A 177 -7.04 26.12 -1.48
C SER A 177 -7.29 24.81 -2.20
N VAL A 178 -6.27 23.96 -2.31
CA VAL A 178 -6.40 22.64 -2.94
C VAL A 178 -7.27 21.71 -2.11
N LEU A 179 -7.13 21.70 -0.79
CA LEU A 179 -8.00 20.93 0.12
C LEU A 179 -9.48 21.35 -0.04
N LYS A 180 -9.78 22.65 -0.13
CA LYS A 180 -11.15 23.13 -0.39
C LYS A 180 -11.71 22.63 -1.74
N LEU A 181 -10.87 22.53 -2.77
CA LEU A 181 -11.29 22.00 -4.07
C LEU A 181 -11.59 20.50 -4.03
N LEU A 182 -10.92 19.74 -3.18
CA LEU A 182 -11.16 18.30 -3.00
C LEU A 182 -12.40 17.99 -2.15
N GLY A 183 -12.92 18.97 -1.41
CA GLY A 183 -14.03 18.77 -0.47
C GLY A 183 -13.61 18.05 0.82
N ASP A 184 -14.60 17.72 1.66
CA ASP A 184 -14.37 17.25 3.04
C ASP A 184 -14.08 15.74 3.16
N GLY A 185 -13.53 15.12 2.14
CA GLY A 185 -13.11 13.71 2.21
C GLY A 185 -12.10 13.50 3.35
N GLU A 186 -12.57 13.20 4.57
CA GLU A 186 -11.77 13.27 5.78
C GLU A 186 -10.93 12.03 6.06
N SER A 187 -11.27 10.85 5.51
CA SER A 187 -10.66 9.58 5.91
C SER A 187 -10.10 8.79 4.73
N LEU A 188 -9.02 8.03 4.97
CA LEU A 188 -8.52 7.03 4.04
C LEU A 188 -9.49 5.85 3.88
N SER A 189 -10.34 5.60 4.86
CA SER A 189 -11.37 4.57 4.83
C SER A 189 -12.62 4.98 4.05
N LEU A 190 -12.87 6.30 3.88
CA LEU A 190 -14.04 6.79 3.18
C LEU A 190 -13.71 7.13 1.73
N ILE A 191 -14.25 6.35 0.81
CA ILE A 191 -14.17 6.63 -0.63
C ILE A 191 -15.49 7.27 -1.04
N HIS A 192 -15.55 8.58 -0.96
CA HIS A 192 -16.62 9.35 -1.60
C HIS A 192 -16.11 9.87 -2.94
N ILE A 193 -16.45 9.17 -4.01
CA ILE A 193 -16.35 9.65 -5.38
C ILE A 193 -17.72 9.47 -6.02
#